data_4acd8d2e889a5133525721a72cf84bc5
#
_entry.id   4acd8d2e889a5133525721a72cf84bc5
#
_cell.length_a   1.000
_cell.length_b   1.000
_cell.length_c   1.000
_cell.angle_alpha   90.00
_cell.angle_beta   90.00
_cell.angle_gamma   90.00
#
_symmetry.space_group_name_H-M   'P 1'
#
loop_
_entity.id
_entity.type
_entity.pdbx_description
1 polymer ?
#
loop_
_entity_poly.entity_id
_entity_poly.type
_entity_poly.pdbx_seq_one_letter_code
_entity_poly.pdbx_strand_id
1 'polypeptide(L)'
;MTDSTPLDSEFLNQLTATIEKNLANEQFGVSELADALSMSRSNLLRKVKKASNLSVSQLISQVRLKRGMDLLRSGSHNVSEVAHQVGFSSTSYFIKCFREYYGYPPGEVGKRNINQEPIPVAPPPSNNKK
;
A
#
# COMPACT_ATOMS: atom_id res chain seq x y z
N MET A 1 6.22 -20.83 -4.61
CA MET A 1 6.32 -20.57 -3.22
C MET A 1 7.51 -19.68 -2.87
N THR A 2 7.28 -18.70 -2.10
CA THR A 2 8.32 -17.78 -1.73
C THR A 2 8.98 -18.24 -0.44
N ASP A 3 10.26 -18.36 -0.47
CA ASP A 3 10.98 -18.75 0.72
C ASP A 3 11.46 -17.51 1.43
N SER A 4 10.55 -16.90 2.18
CA SER A 4 10.93 -15.75 2.99
C SER A 4 11.75 -16.23 4.16
N THR A 5 12.90 -15.62 4.33
CA THR A 5 13.71 -15.88 5.51
C THR A 5 13.19 -15.01 6.65
N PRO A 6 13.55 -15.33 7.90
CA PRO A 6 13.20 -14.43 9.01
C PRO A 6 13.74 -13.01 8.82
N LEU A 7 14.92 -12.88 8.20
CA LEU A 7 15.46 -11.56 7.92
C LEU A 7 14.59 -10.80 6.92
N ASP A 8 14.09 -11.50 5.91
CA ASP A 8 13.20 -10.88 4.94
C ASP A 8 11.91 -10.41 5.60
N SER A 9 11.36 -11.21 6.50
CA SER A 9 10.14 -10.84 7.23
C SER A 9 10.36 -9.60 8.08
N GLU A 10 11.48 -9.55 8.78
CA GLU A 10 11.81 -8.38 9.59
C GLU A 10 11.98 -7.15 8.73
N PHE A 11 12.63 -7.30 7.59
CA PHE A 11 12.84 -6.20 6.67
C PHE A 11 11.51 -5.67 6.15
N LEU A 12 10.61 -6.58 5.75
CA LEU A 12 9.30 -6.16 5.27
C LEU A 12 8.48 -5.47 6.36
N ASN A 13 8.57 -5.95 7.58
CA ASN A 13 7.88 -5.30 8.69
C ASN A 13 8.40 -3.88 8.92
N GLN A 14 9.71 -3.71 8.82
CA GLN A 14 10.33 -2.41 8.96
C GLN A 14 9.90 -1.47 7.84
N LEU A 15 9.85 -1.98 6.63
CA LEU A 15 9.37 -1.20 5.49
C LEU A 15 7.94 -0.75 5.69
N THR A 16 7.09 -1.69 6.06
CA THR A 16 5.67 -1.39 6.25
C THR A 16 5.49 -0.33 7.34
N ALA A 17 6.19 -0.48 8.44
CA ALA A 17 6.08 0.50 9.53
C ALA A 17 6.53 1.89 9.08
N THR A 18 7.59 1.94 8.30
CA THR A 18 8.11 3.22 7.82
C THR A 18 7.12 3.86 6.85
N ILE A 19 6.54 3.07 5.96
CA ILE A 19 5.55 3.59 5.03
C ILE A 19 4.32 4.09 5.79
N GLU A 20 3.89 3.35 6.81
CA GLU A 20 2.71 3.74 7.58
C GLU A 20 2.93 5.04 8.33
N LYS A 21 4.13 5.29 8.79
CA LYS A 21 4.44 6.55 9.47
C LYS A 21 4.32 7.75 8.54
N ASN A 22 4.48 7.54 7.25
CA ASN A 22 4.47 8.60 6.26
C ASN A 22 3.29 8.49 5.31
N LEU A 23 2.26 7.79 5.73
CA LEU A 23 1.17 7.39 4.85
C LEU A 23 0.48 8.56 4.18
N ALA A 24 0.19 9.62 4.93
CA ALA A 24 -0.54 10.75 4.39
C ALA A 24 0.29 11.63 3.45
N ASN A 25 1.59 11.41 3.42
CA ASN A 25 2.46 12.19 2.56
C ASN A 25 2.46 11.57 1.16
N GLU A 26 1.72 12.20 0.25
CA GLU A 26 1.61 11.66 -1.11
C GLU A 26 2.92 11.71 -1.88
N GLN A 27 3.89 12.48 -1.38
CA GLN A 27 5.20 12.55 -2.01
C GLN A 27 6.15 11.44 -1.53
N PHE A 28 5.74 10.68 -0.53
CA PHE A 28 6.60 9.64 0.02
C PHE A 28 6.76 8.51 -0.99
N GLY A 29 7.95 8.37 -1.53
CA GLY A 29 8.20 7.37 -2.56
C GLY A 29 9.52 6.67 -2.32
N VAL A 30 10.10 6.16 -3.41
CA VAL A 30 11.30 5.33 -3.34
C VAL A 30 12.45 6.05 -2.66
N SER A 31 12.71 7.29 -3.06
CA SER A 31 13.85 8.04 -2.50
C SER A 31 13.68 8.28 -1.01
N GLU A 32 12.48 8.70 -0.62
CA GLU A 32 12.21 8.98 0.77
C GLU A 32 12.30 7.73 1.63
N LEU A 33 11.82 6.60 1.09
CA LEU A 33 11.90 5.36 1.82
C LEU A 33 13.34 4.90 1.97
N ALA A 34 14.14 5.02 0.91
CA ALA A 34 15.55 4.66 0.97
C ALA A 34 16.28 5.51 2.00
N ASP A 35 16.00 6.82 2.00
CA ASP A 35 16.62 7.71 2.97
C ASP A 35 16.25 7.32 4.40
N ALA A 36 14.97 7.01 4.62
CA ALA A 36 14.51 6.66 5.96
C ALA A 36 15.18 5.40 6.49
N LEU A 37 15.58 4.51 5.59
CA LEU A 37 16.23 3.26 5.97
C LEU A 37 17.74 3.32 5.82
N SER A 38 18.28 4.48 5.47
CA SER A 38 19.72 4.67 5.27
C SER A 38 20.27 3.72 4.21
N MET A 39 19.55 3.56 3.13
CA MET A 39 19.92 2.69 2.02
C MET A 39 20.00 3.46 0.72
N SER A 40 20.81 2.98 -0.21
CA SER A 40 20.78 3.50 -1.55
C SER A 40 19.50 3.04 -2.24
N ARG A 41 19.07 3.79 -3.25
CA ARG A 41 17.88 3.39 -4.01
C ARG A 41 18.06 2.02 -4.64
N SER A 42 19.21 1.79 -5.25
CA SER A 42 19.46 0.50 -5.90
C SER A 42 19.37 -0.66 -4.93
N ASN A 43 19.96 -0.47 -3.76
CA ASN A 43 19.94 -1.52 -2.76
C ASN A 43 18.53 -1.78 -2.26
N LEU A 44 17.77 -0.70 -2.03
CA LEU A 44 16.39 -0.83 -1.60
C LEU A 44 15.55 -1.58 -2.64
N LEU A 45 15.67 -1.19 -3.90
CA LEU A 45 14.90 -1.83 -4.96
C LEU A 45 15.18 -3.32 -5.04
N ARG A 46 16.44 -3.69 -4.94
CA ARG A 46 16.85 -5.09 -5.03
C ARG A 46 16.32 -5.89 -3.84
N LYS A 47 16.47 -5.34 -2.65
CA LYS A 47 16.06 -6.07 -1.45
C LYS A 47 14.55 -6.21 -1.34
N VAL A 48 13.82 -5.19 -1.76
CA VAL A 48 12.36 -5.26 -1.74
C VAL A 48 11.88 -6.33 -2.73
N LYS A 49 12.46 -6.34 -3.92
CA LYS A 49 12.07 -7.32 -4.92
C LYS A 49 12.35 -8.74 -4.42
N LYS A 50 13.48 -8.93 -3.80
CA LYS A 50 13.84 -10.25 -3.28
C LYS A 50 12.90 -10.68 -2.16
N ALA A 51 12.56 -9.77 -1.25
CA ALA A 51 11.78 -10.11 -0.07
C ALA A 51 10.29 -10.23 -0.35
N SER A 52 9.76 -9.48 -1.33
CA SER A 52 8.32 -9.40 -1.54
C SER A 52 7.87 -9.77 -2.95
N ASN A 53 8.80 -9.86 -3.87
CA ASN A 53 8.50 -10.04 -5.29
C ASN A 53 7.73 -8.87 -5.89
N LEU A 54 7.73 -7.74 -5.21
CA LEU A 54 7.06 -6.51 -5.65
C LEU A 54 8.10 -5.43 -5.89
N SER A 55 7.74 -4.46 -6.71
CA SER A 55 8.54 -3.24 -6.79
C SER A 55 8.27 -2.40 -5.54
N VAL A 56 9.14 -1.42 -5.29
CA VAL A 56 8.93 -0.52 -4.15
C VAL A 56 7.62 0.24 -4.30
N SER A 57 7.33 0.73 -5.51
CA SER A 57 6.08 1.45 -5.76
C SER A 57 4.87 0.58 -5.47
N GLN A 58 4.93 -0.69 -5.88
CA GLN A 58 3.83 -1.60 -5.61
C GLN A 58 3.66 -1.84 -4.12
N LEU A 59 4.77 -1.97 -3.40
CA LEU A 59 4.69 -2.19 -1.96
C LEU A 59 4.07 -0.99 -1.25
N ILE A 60 4.46 0.21 -1.64
CA ILE A 60 3.87 1.41 -1.05
C ILE A 60 2.37 1.47 -1.34
N SER A 61 1.98 1.19 -2.58
CA SER A 61 0.56 1.16 -2.94
C SER A 61 -0.20 0.13 -2.14
N GLN A 62 0.40 -1.04 -1.94
CA GLN A 62 -0.24 -2.10 -1.17
C GLN A 62 -0.52 -1.65 0.26
N VAL A 63 0.46 -1.02 0.89
CA VAL A 63 0.28 -0.55 2.26
C VAL A 63 -0.83 0.51 2.32
N ARG A 64 -0.82 1.45 1.36
CA ARG A 64 -1.83 2.49 1.31
C ARG A 64 -3.23 1.92 1.12
N LEU A 65 -3.37 0.96 0.21
CA LEU A 65 -4.68 0.38 -0.09
C LEU A 65 -5.19 -0.46 1.08
N LYS A 66 -4.32 -1.20 1.73
CA LYS A 66 -4.73 -1.98 2.89
C LYS A 66 -5.19 -1.09 4.03
N ARG A 67 -4.46 -0.01 4.26
CA ARG A 67 -4.87 0.94 5.29
C ARG A 67 -6.19 1.61 4.92
N GLY A 68 -6.36 1.92 3.64
CA GLY A 68 -7.61 2.47 3.16
C GLY A 68 -8.78 1.54 3.41
N MET A 69 -8.57 0.24 3.15
CA MET A 69 -9.61 -0.75 3.42
C MET A 69 -9.98 -0.75 4.90
N ASP A 70 -8.99 -0.71 5.77
CA ASP A 70 -9.26 -0.70 7.22
C ASP A 70 -10.09 0.52 7.63
N LEU A 71 -9.73 1.68 7.09
CA LEU A 71 -10.46 2.90 7.42
C LEU A 71 -11.88 2.87 6.90
N LEU A 72 -12.08 2.32 5.70
CA LEU A 72 -13.43 2.21 5.15
C LEU A 72 -14.28 1.22 5.96
N ARG A 73 -13.66 0.14 6.40
CA ARG A 73 -14.39 -0.85 7.21
C ARG A 73 -14.78 -0.32 8.58
N SER A 74 -14.03 0.62 9.09
CA SER A 74 -14.36 1.23 10.37
C SER A 74 -15.64 2.07 10.28
N GLY A 75 -16.00 2.52 9.08
CA GLY A 75 -17.22 3.28 8.88
C GLY A 75 -17.16 4.73 9.29
N SER A 76 -16.01 5.21 9.72
CA SER A 76 -15.87 6.57 10.25
C SER A 76 -15.47 7.60 9.21
N HIS A 77 -15.17 7.18 7.98
CA HIS A 77 -14.63 8.08 6.96
C HIS A 77 -15.30 7.83 5.63
N ASN A 78 -15.47 8.89 4.85
CA ASN A 78 -15.95 8.70 3.49
C ASN A 78 -14.74 8.41 2.57
N VAL A 79 -15.04 8.07 1.32
CA VAL A 79 -14.03 7.64 0.37
C VAL A 79 -12.97 8.72 0.14
N SER A 80 -13.45 9.96 0.01
CA SER A 80 -12.53 11.07 -0.24
C SER A 80 -11.57 11.31 0.93
N GLU A 81 -12.10 11.22 2.15
CA GLU A 81 -11.25 11.37 3.33
C GLU A 81 -10.22 10.26 3.41
N VAL A 82 -10.63 9.04 3.12
CA VAL A 82 -9.71 7.91 3.15
C VAL A 82 -8.60 8.09 2.11
N ALA A 83 -8.97 8.46 0.89
CA ALA A 83 -7.98 8.66 -0.16
C ALA A 83 -6.89 9.63 0.29
N HIS A 84 -7.32 10.71 0.91
CA HIS A 84 -6.41 11.74 1.38
C HIS A 84 -5.52 11.23 2.50
N GLN A 85 -6.12 10.55 3.47
CA GLN A 85 -5.39 10.08 4.63
C GLN A 85 -4.35 9.02 4.30
N VAL A 86 -4.60 8.22 3.27
CA VAL A 86 -3.64 7.19 2.90
C VAL A 86 -2.69 7.63 1.79
N GLY A 87 -2.71 8.91 1.44
CA GLY A 87 -1.67 9.49 0.61
C GLY A 87 -1.88 9.43 -0.89
N PHE A 88 -3.10 9.22 -1.34
CA PHE A 88 -3.37 9.31 -2.77
C PHE A 88 -3.58 10.76 -3.18
N SER A 89 -3.06 11.10 -4.35
CA SER A 89 -3.12 12.49 -4.80
C SER A 89 -4.52 12.92 -5.21
N SER A 90 -5.39 11.98 -5.54
CA SER A 90 -6.76 12.31 -5.88
C SER A 90 -7.67 11.16 -5.49
N THR A 91 -8.93 11.50 -5.23
CA THR A 91 -9.95 10.50 -4.93
C THR A 91 -10.16 9.57 -6.11
N SER A 92 -10.16 10.11 -7.31
CA SER A 92 -10.36 9.30 -8.53
C SER A 92 -9.29 8.24 -8.68
N TYR A 93 -8.05 8.62 -8.43
CA TYR A 93 -6.94 7.68 -8.56
C TYR A 93 -7.03 6.60 -7.48
N PHE A 94 -7.40 6.98 -6.27
CA PHE A 94 -7.61 6.01 -5.20
C PHE A 94 -8.68 5.00 -5.59
N ILE A 95 -9.82 5.49 -6.11
CA ILE A 95 -10.90 4.60 -6.51
C ILE A 95 -10.44 3.62 -7.58
N LYS A 96 -9.71 4.12 -8.55
CA LYS A 96 -9.20 3.27 -9.63
C LYS A 96 -8.29 2.18 -9.08
N CYS A 97 -7.32 2.55 -8.25
CA CYS A 97 -6.36 1.60 -7.70
C CYS A 97 -7.04 0.59 -6.77
N PHE A 98 -7.96 1.08 -5.95
CA PHE A 98 -8.69 0.22 -5.02
C PHE A 98 -9.48 -0.84 -5.78
N ARG A 99 -10.19 -0.42 -6.82
CA ARG A 99 -11.00 -1.35 -7.59
C ARG A 99 -10.14 -2.37 -8.31
N GLU A 100 -9.00 -1.95 -8.83
CA GLU A 100 -8.10 -2.89 -9.49
C GLU A 100 -7.55 -3.92 -8.50
N TYR A 101 -7.25 -3.48 -7.31
CA TYR A 101 -6.63 -4.35 -6.31
C TYR A 101 -7.62 -5.29 -5.64
N TYR A 102 -8.78 -4.78 -5.24
CA TYR A 102 -9.77 -5.56 -4.49
C TYR A 102 -10.91 -6.08 -5.35
N GLY A 103 -11.09 -5.56 -6.56
CA GLY A 103 -12.14 -6.05 -7.46
C GLY A 103 -13.46 -5.35 -7.34
N TYR A 104 -13.58 -4.35 -6.47
CA TYR A 104 -14.80 -3.56 -6.35
C TYR A 104 -14.43 -2.17 -5.83
N PRO A 105 -15.30 -1.18 -6.06
CA PRO A 105 -14.97 0.18 -5.65
C PRO A 105 -15.06 0.36 -4.13
N PRO A 106 -14.31 1.32 -3.59
CA PRO A 106 -14.31 1.52 -2.14
C PRO A 106 -15.68 1.87 -1.56
N GLY A 107 -16.57 2.45 -2.37
CA GLY A 107 -17.92 2.76 -1.89
C GLY A 107 -18.73 1.53 -1.54
N GLU A 108 -18.32 0.36 -1.99
CA GLU A 108 -19.03 -0.88 -1.68
C GLU A 108 -18.59 -1.55 -0.39
N VAL A 109 -17.54 -1.04 0.24
CA VAL A 109 -17.01 -1.72 1.42
C VAL A 109 -18.06 -1.88 2.52
N GLY A 110 -18.85 -0.85 2.75
CA GLY A 110 -19.87 -0.89 3.78
C GLY A 110 -21.02 -1.84 3.48
N LYS A 111 -21.14 -2.28 2.23
CA LYS A 111 -22.21 -3.17 1.81
C LYS A 111 -21.80 -4.62 1.75
N ARG A 112 -20.52 -4.90 2.01
CA ARG A 112 -20.02 -6.26 1.93
C ARG A 112 -19.94 -6.86 3.32
N ASN A 113 -19.72 -8.16 3.37
CA ASN A 113 -19.62 -8.88 4.64
C ASN A 113 -18.35 -8.46 5.37
N ILE A 114 -18.52 -7.69 6.44
CA ILE A 114 -17.36 -7.18 7.17
C ILE A 114 -16.67 -8.25 8.00
N ASN A 115 -17.29 -9.42 8.13
CA ASN A 115 -16.64 -10.51 8.85
C ASN A 115 -15.67 -11.29 8.00
N GLN A 116 -15.65 -11.02 6.70
CA GLN A 116 -14.69 -11.66 5.81
C GLN A 116 -13.50 -10.77 5.58
N GLU A 117 -12.31 -11.38 5.64
CA GLU A 117 -11.09 -10.65 5.29
C GLU A 117 -11.12 -10.30 3.82
N PRO A 118 -10.85 -9.05 3.47
CA PRO A 118 -10.77 -8.69 2.06
C PRO A 118 -9.60 -9.39 1.40
N ILE A 119 -9.86 -9.97 0.24
CA ILE A 119 -8.82 -10.70 -0.49
C ILE A 119 -8.55 -9.98 -1.80
N PRO A 120 -7.31 -9.50 -1.99
CA PRO A 120 -6.97 -8.87 -3.26
C PRO A 120 -7.13 -9.81 -4.44
N VAL A 121 -7.55 -9.28 -5.58
CA VAL A 121 -7.75 -10.06 -6.79
C VAL A 121 -6.66 -9.83 -7.82
N ALA A 122 -5.74 -8.93 -7.55
CA ALA A 122 -4.67 -8.58 -8.47
C ALA A 122 -3.49 -8.04 -7.68
N PRO A 123 -2.30 -8.01 -8.29
CA PRO A 123 -1.17 -7.38 -7.59
C PRO A 123 -1.43 -5.90 -7.38
N PRO A 124 -0.78 -5.31 -6.37
CA PRO A 124 -0.97 -3.89 -6.14
C PRO A 124 -0.47 -3.07 -7.33
N PRO A 125 -1.13 -1.96 -7.62
CA PRO A 125 -0.71 -1.14 -8.74
C PRO A 125 0.59 -0.43 -8.44
N SER A 126 1.32 -0.14 -9.49
CA SER A 126 2.50 0.69 -9.36
C SER A 126 2.06 2.13 -9.25
N ASN A 127 2.64 2.87 -8.32
CA ASN A 127 2.29 4.26 -8.14
C ASN A 127 3.08 5.11 -9.09
N ASN A 128 3.09 4.71 -10.31
CA ASN A 128 3.96 5.25 -11.31
C ASN A 128 3.17 6.13 -12.24
N LYS A 129 2.66 7.19 -11.74
CA LYS A 129 1.89 8.01 -12.62
C LYS A 129 2.77 8.97 -13.37
N LYS A 130 2.34 9.33 -14.45
CA LYS A 130 3.12 10.20 -15.28
C LYS A 130 2.54 11.50 -15.35
#